data_b7d7fb3f5099a4a9b40ed6067e2ca442
#
_entry.id   b7d7fb3f5099a4a9b40ed6067e2ca442
#
_cell.length_a   1.000
_cell.length_b   1.000
_cell.length_c   1.000
_cell.angle_alpha   90.00
_cell.angle_beta   90.00
_cell.angle_gamma   90.00
#
_symmetry.space_group_name_H-M   'P 1'
#
loop_
_entity.id
_entity.type
_entity.pdbx_description
1 polymer ?
#
loop_
_entity_poly.entity_id
_entity_poly.type
_entity_poly.pdbx_seq_one_letter_code
_entity_poly.pdbx_strand_id
1 'polypeptide(L)'
;MESASGQGRFITVEGIEGAGKSSHVEAMRAQIEGRGHHVVVTREPGGAPVSEHVRRLLLDPANTGMAGDTELLLVFAARAEHLHKVIRPALETGSWVVCDRFTDATYAYQGGGREISAERIAQLEGWVQGSLRPDLTIVLDVDPQTGLARAGRRSDQDRFEQESIAFFQRVRECYLQRARATPARYRVVDASGSMQQVGAQIAAILQEFR
;
A
#
# COMPACT_ATOMS: atom_id res chain seq x y z
N MET A 1 14.99 -5.68 33.35
CA MET A 1 15.28 -6.25 32.01
C MET A 1 14.89 -5.17 31.00
N GLU A 2 15.86 -4.38 30.57
CA GLU A 2 15.66 -3.44 29.45
C GLU A 2 15.49 -4.31 28.19
N SER A 3 14.28 -4.34 27.64
CA SER A 3 14.05 -4.85 26.29
C SER A 3 14.82 -3.93 25.36
N ALA A 4 15.79 -4.46 24.62
CA ALA A 4 16.39 -3.77 23.50
C ALA A 4 15.22 -3.35 22.56
N SER A 5 14.80 -2.11 22.66
CA SER A 5 13.83 -1.50 21.74
C SER A 5 14.52 -1.40 20.39
N GLY A 6 14.43 -2.46 19.60
CA GLY A 6 14.85 -2.42 18.21
C GLY A 6 14.14 -1.25 17.52
N GLN A 7 14.82 -0.61 16.60
CA GLN A 7 14.23 0.46 15.80
C GLN A 7 13.00 -0.08 15.04
N GLY A 8 11.86 0.60 15.14
CA GLY A 8 10.66 0.26 14.38
C GLY A 8 10.96 0.25 12.88
N ARG A 9 10.31 -0.65 12.14
CA ARG A 9 10.45 -0.75 10.68
C ARG A 9 9.11 -0.52 10.01
N PHE A 10 9.15 0.15 8.87
CA PHE A 10 7.96 0.44 8.08
C PHE A 10 7.99 -0.33 6.77
N ILE A 11 7.06 -1.28 6.60
CA ILE A 11 6.90 -2.10 5.40
C ILE A 11 5.58 -1.79 4.74
N THR A 12 5.57 -1.62 3.42
CA THR A 12 4.34 -1.47 2.64
C THR A 12 4.17 -2.63 1.66
N VAL A 13 2.92 -3.02 1.45
CA VAL A 13 2.53 -4.03 0.46
C VAL A 13 1.68 -3.35 -0.60
N GLU A 14 2.15 -3.36 -1.82
CA GLU A 14 1.58 -2.63 -2.95
C GLU A 14 1.14 -3.58 -4.07
N GLY A 15 0.40 -3.07 -5.01
CA GLY A 15 -0.10 -3.83 -6.16
C GLY A 15 -1.56 -3.54 -6.45
N ILE A 16 -2.05 -3.95 -7.61
CA ILE A 16 -3.43 -3.73 -8.06
C ILE A 16 -4.45 -4.57 -7.25
N GLU A 17 -5.73 -4.41 -7.53
CA GLU A 17 -6.82 -5.22 -6.98
C GLU A 17 -6.62 -6.69 -7.34
N GLY A 18 -7.02 -7.59 -6.44
CA GLY A 18 -6.88 -9.03 -6.65
C GLY A 18 -5.46 -9.60 -6.58
N ALA A 19 -4.42 -8.78 -6.31
CA ALA A 19 -3.03 -9.24 -6.14
C ALA A 19 -2.80 -10.06 -4.85
N GLY A 20 -3.76 -10.09 -3.93
CA GLY A 20 -3.69 -10.91 -2.71
C GLY A 20 -3.07 -10.20 -1.50
N LYS A 21 -2.90 -8.86 -1.53
CA LYS A 21 -2.23 -8.07 -0.48
C LYS A 21 -2.69 -8.41 0.94
N SER A 22 -3.99 -8.27 1.23
CA SER A 22 -4.52 -8.43 2.59
C SER A 22 -4.26 -9.82 3.19
N SER A 23 -4.30 -10.87 2.37
CA SER A 23 -4.00 -12.24 2.83
C SER A 23 -2.53 -12.42 3.19
N HIS A 24 -1.62 -11.77 2.45
CA HIS A 24 -0.18 -11.85 2.72
C HIS A 24 0.24 -10.95 3.88
N VAL A 25 -0.43 -9.81 4.10
CA VAL A 25 -0.17 -8.91 5.25
C VAL A 25 -0.30 -9.65 6.58
N GLU A 26 -1.33 -10.50 6.76
CA GLU A 26 -1.49 -11.30 7.99
C GLU A 26 -0.39 -12.35 8.16
N ALA A 27 0.04 -12.99 7.07
CA ALA A 27 1.15 -13.95 7.12
C ALA A 27 2.48 -13.24 7.45
N MET A 28 2.70 -12.04 6.91
CA MET A 28 3.86 -11.20 7.24
C MET A 28 3.85 -10.82 8.72
N ARG A 29 2.70 -10.39 9.27
CA ARG A 29 2.54 -10.09 10.69
C ARG A 29 3.00 -11.28 11.54
N ALA A 30 2.42 -12.46 11.31
CA ALA A 30 2.74 -13.65 12.08
C ALA A 30 4.25 -14.01 12.01
N GLN A 31 4.88 -13.85 10.84
CA GLN A 31 6.31 -14.12 10.67
C GLN A 31 7.18 -13.11 11.42
N ILE A 32 6.83 -11.83 11.44
CA ILE A 32 7.58 -10.78 12.14
C ILE A 32 7.40 -10.91 13.65
N GLU A 33 6.18 -11.18 14.12
CA GLU A 33 5.88 -11.46 15.53
C GLU A 33 6.62 -12.69 16.04
N GLY A 34 6.73 -13.73 15.20
CA GLY A 34 7.52 -14.94 15.51
C GLY A 34 9.02 -14.67 15.70
N ARG A 35 9.52 -13.49 15.32
CA ARG A 35 10.90 -13.01 15.59
C ARG A 35 11.00 -12.12 16.83
N GLY A 36 9.90 -11.93 17.56
CA GLY A 36 9.86 -11.15 18.79
C GLY A 36 9.60 -9.65 18.58
N HIS A 37 9.17 -9.21 17.39
CA HIS A 37 8.81 -7.82 17.14
C HIS A 37 7.30 -7.61 17.35
N HIS A 38 6.93 -6.48 17.93
CA HIS A 38 5.53 -6.03 17.93
C HIS A 38 5.17 -5.46 16.56
N VAL A 39 4.00 -5.84 16.02
CA VAL A 39 3.58 -5.44 14.66
C VAL A 39 2.24 -4.72 14.71
N VAL A 40 2.18 -3.54 14.11
CA VAL A 40 0.94 -2.82 13.81
C VAL A 40 0.60 -3.05 12.34
N VAL A 41 -0.52 -3.73 12.08
CA VAL A 41 -1.07 -3.90 10.72
C VAL A 41 -2.07 -2.78 10.46
N THR A 42 -1.95 -2.15 9.30
CA THR A 42 -2.83 -1.05 8.90
C THR A 42 -2.99 -0.99 7.37
N ARG A 43 -3.75 -0.01 6.86
CA ARG A 43 -3.99 0.14 5.42
C ARG A 43 -4.27 1.58 5.02
N GLU A 44 -4.08 1.90 3.73
CA GLU A 44 -4.51 3.15 3.12
C GLU A 44 -5.41 2.95 1.88
N PRO A 45 -6.32 3.90 1.61
CA PRO A 45 -6.78 4.91 2.57
C PRO A 45 -7.51 4.27 3.73
N GLY A 46 -7.35 4.79 4.95
CA GLY A 46 -7.95 4.24 6.16
C GLY A 46 -6.98 4.21 7.35
N GLY A 47 -7.19 3.27 8.28
CA GLY A 47 -6.34 3.01 9.43
C GLY A 47 -6.59 3.92 10.65
N ALA A 48 -7.30 5.03 10.53
CA ALA A 48 -7.72 5.91 11.62
C ALA A 48 -9.17 6.35 11.42
N PRO A 49 -9.92 6.76 12.47
CA PRO A 49 -11.35 7.04 12.34
C PRO A 49 -11.70 8.04 11.24
N VAL A 50 -11.02 9.17 11.15
CA VAL A 50 -11.22 10.18 10.08
C VAL A 50 -10.82 9.60 8.73
N SER A 51 -9.70 8.90 8.66
CA SER A 51 -9.21 8.27 7.42
C SER A 51 -10.20 7.21 6.89
N GLU A 52 -10.88 6.48 7.77
CA GLU A 52 -11.94 5.52 7.38
C GLU A 52 -13.19 6.24 6.82
N HIS A 53 -13.53 7.44 7.31
CA HIS A 53 -14.59 8.25 6.70
C HIS A 53 -14.21 8.69 5.27
N VAL A 54 -12.97 9.16 5.10
CA VAL A 54 -12.46 9.54 3.77
C VAL A 54 -12.39 8.32 2.85
N ARG A 55 -11.99 7.14 3.36
CA ARG A 55 -12.02 5.89 2.58
C ARG A 55 -13.41 5.60 2.02
N ARG A 56 -14.47 5.73 2.85
CA ARG A 56 -15.85 5.53 2.36
C ARG A 56 -16.20 6.47 1.23
N LEU A 57 -15.82 7.76 1.31
CA LEU A 57 -16.04 8.71 0.21
C LEU A 57 -15.27 8.31 -1.05
N LEU A 58 -14.01 7.89 -0.91
CA LEU A 58 -13.15 7.53 -2.05
C LEU A 58 -13.61 6.26 -2.76
N LEU A 59 -14.16 5.29 -2.05
CA LEU A 59 -14.55 3.99 -2.60
C LEU A 59 -16.01 3.92 -3.04
N ASP A 60 -16.86 4.88 -2.63
CA ASP A 60 -18.29 4.89 -2.92
C ASP A 60 -18.54 5.01 -4.44
N PRO A 61 -19.21 4.02 -5.08
CA PRO A 61 -19.57 4.08 -6.49
C PRO A 61 -20.42 5.30 -6.86
N ALA A 62 -21.19 5.86 -5.92
CA ALA A 62 -21.99 7.06 -6.14
C ALA A 62 -21.12 8.30 -6.46
N ASN A 63 -19.83 8.26 -6.09
CA ASN A 63 -18.86 9.32 -6.36
C ASN A 63 -18.06 9.11 -7.66
N THR A 64 -18.57 8.29 -8.58
CA THR A 64 -18.00 8.13 -9.93
C THR A 64 -17.97 9.51 -10.62
N GLY A 65 -16.82 9.84 -11.24
CA GLY A 65 -16.60 11.17 -11.84
C GLY A 65 -16.01 12.20 -10.86
N MET A 66 -15.60 11.81 -9.65
CA MET A 66 -14.84 12.69 -8.75
C MET A 66 -13.64 13.29 -9.48
N ALA A 67 -13.45 14.61 -9.36
CA ALA A 67 -12.31 15.30 -9.96
C ALA A 67 -10.98 14.72 -9.41
N GLY A 68 -9.98 14.54 -10.27
CA GLY A 68 -8.69 13.95 -9.88
C GLY A 68 -8.00 14.70 -8.74
N ASP A 69 -8.09 16.02 -8.71
CA ASP A 69 -7.54 16.84 -7.64
C ASP A 69 -8.28 16.61 -6.31
N THR A 70 -9.60 16.44 -6.33
CA THR A 70 -10.38 16.10 -5.15
C THR A 70 -9.96 14.72 -4.61
N GLU A 71 -9.83 13.73 -5.49
CA GLU A 71 -9.39 12.38 -5.15
C GLU A 71 -7.98 12.42 -4.50
N LEU A 72 -7.04 13.13 -5.12
CA LEU A 72 -5.67 13.27 -4.62
C LEU A 72 -5.63 13.94 -3.24
N LEU A 73 -6.36 15.05 -3.06
CA LEU A 73 -6.41 15.76 -1.78
C LEU A 73 -7.04 14.92 -0.67
N LEU A 74 -8.10 14.17 -0.98
CA LEU A 74 -8.72 13.25 -0.02
C LEU A 74 -7.77 12.13 0.40
N VAL A 75 -7.02 11.54 -0.54
CA VAL A 75 -6.01 10.52 -0.24
C VAL A 75 -4.96 11.08 0.73
N PHE A 76 -4.44 12.28 0.48
CA PHE A 76 -3.45 12.89 1.36
C PHE A 76 -4.03 13.36 2.70
N ALA A 77 -5.28 13.82 2.74
CA ALA A 77 -5.96 14.14 4.00
C ALA A 77 -6.10 12.88 4.90
N ALA A 78 -6.53 11.76 4.32
CA ALA A 78 -6.59 10.48 5.04
C ALA A 78 -5.21 10.05 5.55
N ARG A 79 -4.18 10.19 4.71
CA ARG A 79 -2.79 9.85 5.07
C ARG A 79 -2.24 10.72 6.20
N ALA A 80 -2.51 12.02 6.19
CA ALA A 80 -2.07 12.92 7.25
C ALA A 80 -2.56 12.46 8.63
N GLU A 81 -3.85 12.13 8.74
CA GLU A 81 -4.42 11.62 9.99
C GLU A 81 -3.89 10.22 10.35
N HIS A 82 -3.73 9.34 9.36
CA HIS A 82 -3.20 7.99 9.55
C HIS A 82 -1.75 8.02 10.04
N LEU A 83 -0.91 8.86 9.47
CA LEU A 83 0.47 9.08 9.92
C LEU A 83 0.50 9.56 11.36
N HIS A 84 -0.33 10.55 11.71
CA HIS A 84 -0.36 11.15 13.03
C HIS A 84 -0.87 10.19 14.12
N LYS A 85 -1.93 9.43 13.83
CA LYS A 85 -2.60 8.60 14.83
C LYS A 85 -2.08 7.18 14.94
N VAL A 86 -1.46 6.64 13.89
CA VAL A 86 -1.11 5.21 13.83
C VAL A 86 0.35 4.99 13.50
N ILE A 87 0.82 5.45 12.31
CA ILE A 87 2.12 5.02 11.82
C ILE A 87 3.26 5.59 12.66
N ARG A 88 3.29 6.93 12.87
CA ARG A 88 4.38 7.58 13.64
C ARG A 88 4.43 7.08 15.09
N PRO A 89 3.31 7.03 15.85
CA PRO A 89 3.34 6.51 17.21
C PRO A 89 3.84 5.06 17.30
N ALA A 90 3.43 4.20 16.35
CA ALA A 90 3.89 2.82 16.32
C ALA A 90 5.41 2.73 16.11
N LEU A 91 5.95 3.47 15.13
CA LEU A 91 7.38 3.48 14.84
C LEU A 91 8.20 4.08 16.00
N GLU A 92 7.71 5.14 16.64
CA GLU A 92 8.33 5.79 17.81
C GLU A 92 8.43 4.85 19.02
N THR A 93 7.49 3.92 19.17
CA THR A 93 7.52 2.89 20.22
C THR A 93 8.35 1.67 19.85
N GLY A 94 9.03 1.67 18.69
CA GLY A 94 9.82 0.55 18.21
C GLY A 94 9.02 -0.58 17.56
N SER A 95 7.70 -0.39 17.36
CA SER A 95 6.86 -1.36 16.66
C SER A 95 7.14 -1.37 15.16
N TRP A 96 7.07 -2.53 14.56
CA TRP A 96 7.04 -2.63 13.09
C TRP A 96 5.65 -2.27 12.58
N VAL A 97 5.58 -1.60 11.44
CA VAL A 97 4.33 -1.27 10.76
C VAL A 97 4.27 -2.00 9.43
N VAL A 98 3.20 -2.77 9.19
CA VAL A 98 2.90 -3.37 7.88
C VAL A 98 1.63 -2.73 7.35
N CYS A 99 1.74 -2.01 6.24
CA CYS A 99 0.64 -1.23 5.66
C CYS A 99 0.24 -1.77 4.28
N ASP A 100 -1.04 -2.14 4.13
CA ASP A 100 -1.63 -2.45 2.82
C ASP A 100 -1.87 -1.12 2.08
N ARG A 101 -1.01 -0.81 1.12
CA ARG A 101 -0.89 0.45 0.36
C ARG A 101 -0.35 1.64 1.19
N PHE A 102 0.37 2.49 0.52
CA PHE A 102 0.86 3.78 1.05
C PHE A 102 1.07 4.76 -0.11
N THR A 103 2.11 5.57 -0.08
CA THR A 103 2.35 6.62 -1.07
C THR A 103 2.57 6.09 -2.48
N ASP A 104 3.13 4.90 -2.62
CA ASP A 104 3.33 4.29 -3.94
C ASP A 104 2.00 4.01 -4.65
N ALA A 105 0.93 3.69 -3.90
CA ALA A 105 -0.43 3.61 -4.43
C ALA A 105 -0.91 4.97 -4.99
N THR A 106 -0.57 6.10 -4.35
CA THR A 106 -0.94 7.42 -4.88
C THR A 106 -0.25 7.72 -6.21
N TYR A 107 1.05 7.43 -6.30
CA TYR A 107 1.74 7.58 -7.60
C TYR A 107 1.16 6.65 -8.66
N ALA A 108 0.78 5.43 -8.29
CA ALA A 108 0.23 4.47 -9.23
C ALA A 108 -1.19 4.86 -9.69
N TYR A 109 -2.10 5.13 -8.76
CA TYR A 109 -3.52 5.38 -9.06
C TYR A 109 -3.78 6.80 -9.53
N GLN A 110 -3.34 7.82 -8.77
CA GLN A 110 -3.55 9.21 -9.14
C GLN A 110 -2.52 9.67 -10.18
N GLY A 111 -1.27 9.20 -10.09
CA GLY A 111 -0.25 9.47 -11.10
C GLY A 111 -0.47 8.66 -12.38
N GLY A 112 -0.22 7.36 -12.36
CA GLY A 112 -0.34 6.49 -13.53
C GLY A 112 -1.77 6.36 -14.05
N GLY A 113 -2.73 6.10 -13.15
CA GLY A 113 -4.13 5.88 -13.49
C GLY A 113 -4.83 7.15 -13.95
N ARG A 114 -4.83 8.21 -13.13
CA ARG A 114 -5.47 9.52 -13.40
C ARG A 114 -4.60 10.51 -14.15
N GLU A 115 -3.35 10.18 -14.44
CA GLU A 115 -2.40 11.00 -15.20
C GLU A 115 -2.10 12.36 -14.53
N ILE A 116 -2.22 12.44 -13.19
CA ILE A 116 -1.78 13.60 -12.42
C ILE A 116 -0.25 13.61 -12.36
N SER A 117 0.36 14.80 -12.57
CA SER A 117 1.82 14.89 -12.62
C SER A 117 2.49 14.45 -11.31
N ALA A 118 3.62 13.77 -11.43
CA ALA A 118 4.39 13.28 -10.28
C ALA A 118 4.87 14.43 -9.37
N GLU A 119 5.13 15.61 -9.92
CA GLU A 119 5.55 16.80 -9.17
C GLU A 119 4.47 17.26 -8.20
N ARG A 120 3.20 17.26 -8.61
CA ARG A 120 2.07 17.61 -7.73
C ARG A 120 1.93 16.62 -6.58
N ILE A 121 2.07 15.34 -6.87
CA ILE A 121 2.06 14.29 -5.84
C ILE A 121 3.24 14.47 -4.89
N ALA A 122 4.44 14.73 -5.40
CA ALA A 122 5.64 14.92 -4.60
C ALA A 122 5.56 16.15 -3.67
N GLN A 123 4.88 17.23 -4.09
CA GLN A 123 4.63 18.40 -3.24
C GLN A 123 3.78 18.03 -2.02
N LEU A 124 2.67 17.31 -2.23
CA LEU A 124 1.80 16.84 -1.15
C LEU A 124 2.49 15.78 -0.28
N GLU A 125 3.26 14.89 -0.88
CA GLU A 125 4.09 13.92 -0.15
C GLU A 125 5.08 14.64 0.77
N GLY A 126 5.83 15.62 0.27
CA GLY A 126 6.76 16.40 1.05
C GLY A 126 6.10 17.13 2.22
N TRP A 127 4.92 17.72 1.98
CA TRP A 127 4.18 18.43 3.03
C TRP A 127 3.61 17.48 4.09
N VAL A 128 2.97 16.39 3.70
CA VAL A 128 2.26 15.50 4.62
C VAL A 128 3.18 14.50 5.33
N GLN A 129 4.14 13.91 4.59
CA GLN A 129 5.00 12.85 5.12
C GLN A 129 6.35 13.35 5.65
N GLY A 130 6.82 14.48 5.12
CA GLY A 130 8.20 14.90 5.34
C GLY A 130 9.18 13.88 4.80
N SER A 131 10.13 13.45 5.62
CA SER A 131 11.16 12.46 5.25
C SER A 131 10.74 11.01 5.44
N LEU A 132 9.57 10.74 6.04
CA LEU A 132 9.15 9.36 6.28
C LEU A 132 8.95 8.59 4.97
N ARG A 133 9.62 7.48 4.85
CA ARG A 133 9.48 6.52 3.74
C ARG A 133 9.44 5.10 4.31
N PRO A 134 8.79 4.14 3.61
CA PRO A 134 8.94 2.74 3.96
C PRO A 134 10.40 2.29 3.86
N ASP A 135 10.83 1.44 4.81
CA ASP A 135 12.12 0.76 4.75
C ASP A 135 12.11 -0.32 3.65
N LEU A 136 10.95 -0.95 3.45
CA LEU A 136 10.73 -1.98 2.43
C LEU A 136 9.34 -1.81 1.81
N THR A 137 9.28 -1.85 0.48
CA THR A 137 8.03 -1.90 -0.30
C THR A 137 7.99 -3.20 -1.10
N ILE A 138 7.00 -4.04 -0.83
CA ILE A 138 6.75 -5.28 -1.58
C ILE A 138 5.64 -5.01 -2.59
N VAL A 139 5.96 -5.10 -3.87
CA VAL A 139 5.00 -4.95 -4.98
C VAL A 139 4.57 -6.34 -5.43
N LEU A 140 3.29 -6.67 -5.23
CA LEU A 140 2.67 -7.87 -5.75
C LEU A 140 2.24 -7.63 -7.20
N ASP A 141 3.03 -8.12 -8.14
CA ASP A 141 2.79 -7.94 -9.57
C ASP A 141 1.88 -9.02 -10.12
N VAL A 142 0.76 -8.61 -10.71
CA VAL A 142 -0.19 -9.50 -11.39
C VAL A 142 -0.74 -8.80 -12.62
N ASP A 143 -1.03 -9.59 -13.66
CA ASP A 143 -1.73 -9.07 -14.83
C ASP A 143 -3.10 -8.49 -14.45
N PRO A 144 -3.48 -7.29 -14.97
CA PRO A 144 -4.73 -6.63 -14.61
C PRO A 144 -5.99 -7.46 -14.85
N GLN A 145 -6.06 -8.23 -15.93
CA GLN A 145 -7.23 -9.09 -16.19
C GLN A 145 -7.33 -10.18 -15.13
N THR A 146 -6.21 -10.80 -14.76
CA THR A 146 -6.14 -11.81 -13.69
C THR A 146 -6.50 -11.21 -12.34
N GLY A 147 -5.95 -10.04 -12.00
CA GLY A 147 -6.23 -9.35 -10.74
C GLY A 147 -7.71 -9.01 -10.59
N LEU A 148 -8.30 -8.35 -11.58
CA LEU A 148 -9.72 -7.96 -11.56
C LEU A 148 -10.66 -9.15 -11.55
N ALA A 149 -10.34 -10.23 -12.28
CA ALA A 149 -11.11 -11.47 -12.22
C ALA A 149 -11.10 -12.12 -10.82
N ARG A 150 -10.00 -11.98 -10.07
CA ARG A 150 -9.91 -12.43 -8.66
C ARG A 150 -10.69 -11.50 -7.72
N ALA A 151 -10.62 -10.17 -7.91
CA ALA A 151 -11.31 -9.17 -7.11
C ALA A 151 -12.84 -9.32 -7.25
N GLY A 152 -13.37 -9.38 -8.45
CA GLY A 152 -14.80 -9.47 -8.75
C GLY A 152 -15.52 -10.71 -8.20
N ARG A 153 -14.79 -11.69 -7.66
CA ARG A 153 -15.35 -12.87 -6.98
C ARG A 153 -15.67 -12.62 -5.49
N ARG A 154 -15.30 -11.46 -4.92
CA ARG A 154 -15.30 -11.26 -3.46
C ARG A 154 -16.43 -10.38 -2.96
N SER A 155 -16.85 -9.34 -3.68
CA SER A 155 -17.84 -8.36 -3.23
C SER A 155 -18.34 -7.49 -4.38
N ASP A 156 -19.29 -6.59 -4.07
CA ASP A 156 -19.68 -5.50 -4.94
C ASP A 156 -18.45 -4.64 -5.27
N GLN A 157 -18.34 -4.26 -6.53
CA GLN A 157 -17.21 -3.48 -7.04
C GLN A 157 -17.22 -2.07 -6.45
N ASP A 158 -16.09 -1.65 -5.90
CA ASP A 158 -15.90 -0.27 -5.51
C ASP A 158 -15.64 0.65 -6.74
N ARG A 159 -15.54 1.96 -6.50
CA ARG A 159 -15.35 2.96 -7.56
C ARG A 159 -14.07 2.73 -8.40
N PHE A 160 -13.00 2.23 -7.79
CA PHE A 160 -11.76 1.94 -8.52
C PHE A 160 -11.87 0.63 -9.32
N GLU A 161 -12.52 -0.39 -8.78
CA GLU A 161 -12.70 -1.67 -9.48
C GLU A 161 -13.57 -1.56 -10.74
N GLN A 162 -14.32 -0.44 -10.89
CA GLN A 162 -15.09 -0.11 -12.09
C GLN A 162 -14.25 0.54 -13.21
N GLU A 163 -12.99 0.84 -12.95
CA GLU A 163 -12.09 1.44 -13.94
C GLU A 163 -11.71 0.47 -15.06
N SER A 164 -11.27 1.01 -16.18
CA SER A 164 -10.92 0.22 -17.37
C SER A 164 -9.64 -0.61 -17.15
N ILE A 165 -9.50 -1.67 -17.91
CA ILE A 165 -8.24 -2.46 -17.97
C ILE A 165 -7.04 -1.57 -18.30
N ALA A 166 -7.20 -0.60 -19.20
CA ALA A 166 -6.13 0.33 -19.56
C ALA A 166 -5.69 1.20 -18.38
N PHE A 167 -6.63 1.60 -17.49
CA PHE A 167 -6.30 2.28 -16.24
C PHE A 167 -5.40 1.40 -15.37
N PHE A 168 -5.76 0.15 -15.14
CA PHE A 168 -4.97 -0.78 -14.32
C PHE A 168 -3.63 -1.17 -14.95
N GLN A 169 -3.52 -1.18 -16.28
CA GLN A 169 -2.25 -1.35 -16.96
C GLN A 169 -1.28 -0.19 -16.64
N ARG A 170 -1.77 1.06 -16.68
CA ARG A 170 -0.97 2.23 -16.30
C ARG A 170 -0.60 2.22 -14.81
N VAL A 171 -1.54 1.83 -13.93
CA VAL A 171 -1.28 1.67 -12.49
C VAL A 171 -0.16 0.66 -12.25
N ARG A 172 -0.27 -0.53 -12.84
CA ARG A 172 0.75 -1.59 -12.74
C ARG A 172 2.12 -1.10 -13.23
N GLU A 173 2.17 -0.50 -14.41
CA GLU A 173 3.43 -0.01 -14.98
C GLU A 173 4.06 1.06 -14.08
N CYS A 174 3.28 1.94 -13.49
CA CYS A 174 3.79 2.94 -12.53
C CYS A 174 4.44 2.28 -11.31
N TYR A 175 3.84 1.25 -10.72
CA TYR A 175 4.46 0.49 -9.63
C TYR A 175 5.80 -0.13 -10.06
N LEU A 176 5.85 -0.75 -11.24
CA LEU A 176 7.06 -1.38 -11.75
C LEU A 176 8.17 -0.38 -12.06
N GLN A 177 7.83 0.79 -12.62
CA GLN A 177 8.78 1.88 -12.88
C GLN A 177 9.38 2.40 -11.57
N ARG A 178 8.56 2.62 -10.54
CA ARG A 178 9.04 3.05 -9.23
C ARG A 178 9.96 2.01 -8.59
N ALA A 179 9.61 0.73 -8.70
CA ALA A 179 10.44 -0.36 -8.21
C ALA A 179 11.82 -0.40 -8.91
N ARG A 180 11.85 -0.23 -10.23
CA ARG A 180 13.11 -0.16 -11.00
C ARG A 180 13.95 1.05 -10.63
N ALA A 181 13.33 2.19 -10.35
CA ALA A 181 14.03 3.43 -10.00
C ALA A 181 14.71 3.38 -8.62
N THR A 182 14.22 2.55 -7.68
CA THR A 182 14.76 2.48 -6.31
C THR A 182 14.87 1.02 -5.82
N PRO A 183 15.65 0.16 -6.47
CA PRO A 183 15.70 -1.28 -6.21
C PRO A 183 16.14 -1.63 -4.78
N ALA A 184 16.83 -0.73 -4.09
CA ALA A 184 17.24 -0.92 -2.71
C ALA A 184 16.03 -1.05 -1.76
N ARG A 185 14.95 -0.29 -2.02
CA ARG A 185 13.74 -0.28 -1.20
C ARG A 185 12.67 -1.28 -1.65
N TYR A 186 12.64 -1.61 -2.94
CA TYR A 186 11.55 -2.42 -3.50
C TYR A 186 11.94 -3.89 -3.70
N ARG A 187 10.95 -4.75 -3.51
CA ARG A 187 10.95 -6.13 -3.98
C ARG A 187 9.68 -6.38 -4.78
N VAL A 188 9.84 -6.82 -6.02
CA VAL A 188 8.72 -7.20 -6.88
C VAL A 188 8.54 -8.72 -6.77
N VAL A 189 7.32 -9.13 -6.46
CA VAL A 189 6.91 -10.53 -6.29
C VAL A 189 5.91 -10.87 -7.39
N ASP A 190 6.16 -11.92 -8.15
CA ASP A 190 5.20 -12.45 -9.10
C ASP A 190 3.99 -13.05 -8.34
N ALA A 191 2.86 -12.33 -8.39
CA ALA A 191 1.62 -12.72 -7.75
C ALA A 191 0.66 -13.51 -8.67
N SER A 192 1.14 -13.99 -9.83
CA SER A 192 0.36 -14.85 -10.73
C SER A 192 0.15 -16.26 -10.17
N GLY A 193 1.08 -16.74 -9.37
CA GLY A 193 1.10 -18.07 -8.77
C GLY A 193 0.05 -18.30 -7.68
N SER A 194 0.13 -19.46 -7.03
CA SER A 194 -0.70 -19.80 -5.87
C SER A 194 -0.34 -18.95 -4.65
N MET A 195 -1.28 -18.82 -3.71
CA MET A 195 -1.06 -18.14 -2.43
C MET A 195 0.18 -18.67 -1.69
N GLN A 196 0.42 -19.98 -1.75
CA GLN A 196 1.57 -20.59 -1.12
C GLN A 196 2.90 -20.18 -1.80
N GLN A 197 2.93 -20.16 -3.14
CA GLN A 197 4.12 -19.75 -3.89
C GLN A 197 4.47 -18.27 -3.65
N VAL A 198 3.47 -17.39 -3.70
CA VAL A 198 3.64 -15.96 -3.42
C VAL A 198 4.07 -15.76 -1.96
N GLY A 199 3.44 -16.45 -1.02
CA GLY A 199 3.80 -16.41 0.40
C GLY A 199 5.25 -16.84 0.67
N ALA A 200 5.74 -17.87 -0.02
CA ALA A 200 7.12 -18.33 0.10
C ALA A 200 8.14 -17.26 -0.38
N GLN A 201 7.85 -16.56 -1.49
CA GLN A 201 8.69 -15.45 -1.97
C GLN A 201 8.73 -14.30 -0.95
N ILE A 202 7.57 -13.90 -0.41
CA ILE A 202 7.48 -12.85 0.62
C ILE A 202 8.25 -13.27 1.88
N ALA A 203 8.10 -14.52 2.30
CA ALA A 203 8.80 -15.04 3.48
C ALA A 203 10.32 -14.98 3.31
N ALA A 204 10.85 -15.33 2.14
CA ALA A 204 12.27 -15.21 1.82
C ALA A 204 12.75 -13.75 1.90
N ILE A 205 12.00 -12.80 1.31
CA ILE A 205 12.30 -11.37 1.37
C ILE A 205 12.38 -10.89 2.83
N LEU A 206 11.40 -11.27 3.65
CA LEU A 206 11.38 -10.90 5.05
C LEU A 206 12.53 -11.54 5.85
N GLN A 207 13.02 -12.72 5.47
CA GLN A 207 14.19 -13.34 6.12
C GLN A 207 15.47 -12.56 5.90
N GLU A 208 15.64 -11.96 4.72
CA GLU A 208 16.78 -11.11 4.37
C GLU A 208 16.67 -9.71 4.98
N PHE A 209 15.47 -9.24 5.22
CA PHE A 209 15.18 -7.92 5.78
C PHE A 209 15.31 -7.93 7.31
N ARG A 210 16.31 -7.15 7.82
CA ARG A 210 16.66 -7.05 9.24
C ARG A 210 16.44 -5.65 9.79
#